data_3a02c53add933afaa7586007d20aedc9
#
_entry.id   3a02c53add933afaa7586007d20aedc9
#
_cell.length_a   1.000
_cell.length_b   1.000
_cell.length_c   1.000
_cell.angle_alpha   90.00
_cell.angle_beta   90.00
_cell.angle_gamma   90.00
#
_symmetry.space_group_name_H-M   'P 1'
#
loop_
_entity.id
_entity.type
_entity.pdbx_description
1 polymer ?
#
loop_
_entity_poly.entity_id
_entity_poly.type
_entity_poly.pdbx_seq_one_letter_code
_entity_poly.pdbx_strand_id
1 'polypeptide(L)'
;HYNLTTTIDLNPDPKKDMEFFSHVLLDRPDPAKDGIAVPYVSSAYFEKCYFILKEILDFNNIHFDVVYRMNLNLTLHSSIKESTPHLDLPLTHKVIIIYLSSFEEGKTIVLDKNNKKMYSEAKEDDIIMFDGDLAHYQQSPKIDDKRVVMVANFI
;
A
#
# COMPACT_ATOMS: atom_id res chain seq x y z
N HIS A 1 11.05 -10.19 -8.92
CA HIS A 1 10.40 -11.29 -8.17
C HIS A 1 9.07 -10.80 -7.66
N TYR A 2 8.03 -11.58 -7.88
CA TYR A 2 6.70 -11.33 -7.30
C TYR A 2 6.55 -12.28 -6.11
N ASN A 3 6.33 -11.72 -4.93
CA ASN A 3 6.02 -12.50 -3.75
C ASN A 3 4.50 -12.51 -3.58
N LEU A 4 3.92 -13.69 -3.41
CA LEU A 4 2.56 -13.79 -2.92
C LEU A 4 2.61 -13.48 -1.43
N THR A 5 1.97 -12.39 -1.03
CA THR A 5 1.89 -12.01 0.37
C THR A 5 0.45 -11.90 0.81
N THR A 6 0.19 -12.31 2.02
CA THR A 6 -1.03 -11.97 2.74
C THR A 6 -0.75 -10.74 3.60
N THR A 7 -1.72 -9.87 3.76
CA THR A 7 -1.59 -8.78 4.71
C THR A 7 -1.40 -9.35 6.11
N ILE A 8 -0.30 -8.97 6.74
CA ILE A 8 -0.01 -9.35 8.12
C ILE A 8 -0.53 -8.20 8.98
N ASP A 9 -1.42 -8.34 9.66
CA ASP A 9 -2.12 -8.41 10.63
C ASP A 9 -2.39 -7.83 12.00
N LEU A 10 -3.53 -7.34 12.28
CA LEU A 10 -3.97 -7.16 13.66
C LEU A 10 -4.70 -8.42 14.21
N ASN A 11 -4.94 -9.40 13.36
CA ASN A 11 -5.52 -10.69 13.76
C ASN A 11 -5.31 -11.75 12.65
N PRO A 12 -4.15 -12.43 12.62
CA PRO A 12 -3.75 -13.28 11.50
C PRO A 12 -4.50 -14.60 11.50
N ASP A 13 -5.61 -14.66 10.77
CA ASP A 13 -6.10 -15.92 10.24
C ASP A 13 -5.81 -15.95 8.73
N PRO A 14 -4.66 -16.52 8.29
CA PRO A 14 -4.25 -16.50 6.89
C PRO A 14 -5.26 -17.15 5.94
N LYS A 15 -6.20 -17.94 6.47
CA LYS A 15 -7.30 -18.53 5.68
C LYS A 15 -8.45 -17.57 5.43
N LYS A 16 -8.44 -16.40 6.04
CA LYS A 16 -9.50 -15.38 5.95
C LYS A 16 -9.03 -14.09 5.35
N ASP A 17 -7.76 -14.00 4.94
CA ASP A 17 -7.23 -12.78 4.35
C ASP A 17 -7.09 -12.89 2.84
N MET A 18 -7.19 -11.73 2.19
CA MET A 18 -7.11 -11.61 0.74
C MET A 18 -5.66 -11.70 0.28
N GLU A 19 -5.39 -12.58 -0.68
CA GLU A 19 -4.07 -12.70 -1.29
C GLU A 19 -3.85 -11.60 -2.33
N PHE A 20 -2.60 -11.11 -2.42
CA PHE A 20 -2.16 -10.20 -3.46
C PHE A 20 -0.69 -10.43 -3.81
N PHE A 21 -0.30 -10.01 -5.01
CA PHE A 21 1.09 -10.03 -5.45
C PHE A 21 1.72 -8.68 -5.13
N SER A 22 2.89 -8.71 -4.50
CA SER A 22 3.66 -7.50 -4.21
C SER A 22 5.01 -7.54 -4.92
N HIS A 23 5.29 -6.50 -5.71
CA HIS A 23 6.61 -6.22 -6.25
C HIS A 23 7.27 -5.12 -5.42
N VAL A 24 8.22 -5.52 -4.59
CA VAL A 24 8.92 -4.59 -3.69
C VAL A 24 9.89 -3.73 -4.50
N LEU A 25 9.71 -2.42 -4.43
CA LEU A 25 10.60 -1.43 -5.04
C LEU A 25 11.67 -0.97 -4.04
N LEU A 26 11.21 -0.58 -2.85
CA LEU A 26 12.02 -0.21 -1.69
C LEU A 26 11.52 -1.04 -0.51
N ASP A 27 12.39 -1.86 0.04
CA ASP A 27 12.03 -2.70 1.18
C ASP A 27 12.18 -1.92 2.49
N ARG A 28 11.27 -2.20 3.40
CA ARG A 28 11.30 -1.60 4.73
C ARG A 28 12.50 -2.10 5.52
N PRO A 29 13.04 -1.28 6.44
CA PRO A 29 14.08 -1.74 7.36
C PRO A 29 13.61 -2.96 8.16
N ASP A 30 14.45 -3.98 8.23
CA ASP A 30 14.24 -5.15 9.08
C ASP A 30 15.44 -5.33 10.01
N PRO A 31 15.44 -4.70 11.20
CA PRO A 31 16.55 -4.78 12.15
C PRO A 31 16.85 -6.22 12.61
N ALA A 32 15.85 -7.12 12.54
CA ALA A 32 16.02 -8.52 12.93
C ALA A 32 16.79 -9.32 11.86
N LYS A 33 16.71 -8.93 10.58
CA LYS A 33 17.39 -9.58 9.46
C LYS A 33 18.79 -9.02 9.23
N ASP A 34 18.88 -7.70 9.16
CA ASP A 34 20.05 -7.03 8.56
C ASP A 34 20.87 -6.22 9.57
N GLY A 35 20.39 -6.07 10.79
CA GLY A 35 21.04 -5.24 11.82
C GLY A 35 21.09 -3.75 11.48
N ILE A 36 20.59 -3.35 10.33
CA ILE A 36 20.59 -1.97 9.82
C ILE A 36 19.15 -1.53 9.60
N ALA A 37 18.78 -0.42 10.24
CA ALA A 37 17.42 0.12 10.18
C ALA A 37 17.24 1.14 9.03
N VAL A 38 17.75 0.84 7.85
CA VAL A 38 17.57 1.69 6.66
C VAL A 38 16.84 0.95 5.54
N PRO A 39 15.96 1.62 4.78
CA PRO A 39 15.35 1.04 3.61
C PRO A 39 16.39 0.68 2.55
N TYR A 40 16.16 -0.36 1.77
CA TYR A 40 17.05 -0.72 0.67
C TYR A 40 16.29 -0.96 -0.64
N VAL A 41 16.92 -0.58 -1.75
CA VAL A 41 16.36 -0.73 -3.09
C VAL A 41 16.37 -2.20 -3.50
N SER A 42 15.19 -2.73 -3.83
CA SER A 42 14.99 -4.15 -4.21
C SER A 42 14.64 -4.34 -5.68
N SER A 43 14.45 -3.25 -6.43
CA SER A 43 14.00 -3.35 -7.83
C SER A 43 14.66 -2.29 -8.70
N ALA A 44 14.99 -2.67 -9.95
CA ALA A 44 15.45 -1.73 -10.99
C ALA A 44 14.39 -0.69 -11.39
N TYR A 45 13.13 -0.90 -11.04
CA TYR A 45 12.06 0.08 -11.29
C TYR A 45 11.95 1.16 -10.20
N PHE A 46 12.71 1.03 -9.11
CA PHE A 46 12.63 1.96 -7.98
C PHE A 46 12.80 3.42 -8.42
N GLU A 47 13.86 3.74 -9.15
CA GLU A 47 14.16 5.12 -9.53
C GLU A 47 13.02 5.78 -10.31
N LYS A 48 12.39 5.06 -11.24
CA LYS A 48 11.25 5.57 -12.01
C LYS A 48 10.03 5.82 -11.14
N CYS A 49 9.71 4.86 -10.28
CA CYS A 49 8.56 4.98 -9.38
C CYS A 49 8.79 6.04 -8.31
N TYR A 50 10.01 6.16 -7.80
CA TYR A 50 10.39 7.19 -6.84
C TYR A 50 10.33 8.60 -7.46
N PHE A 51 10.76 8.76 -8.71
CA PHE A 51 10.62 10.02 -9.42
C PHE A 51 9.14 10.45 -9.54
N ILE A 52 8.26 9.52 -9.93
CA ILE A 52 6.81 9.79 -10.00
C ILE A 52 6.27 10.20 -8.63
N LEU A 53 6.61 9.45 -7.57
CA LEU A 53 6.21 9.79 -6.22
C LEU A 53 6.66 11.20 -5.84
N LYS A 54 7.93 11.52 -6.09
CA LYS A 54 8.51 12.81 -5.78
C LYS A 54 7.81 13.96 -6.51
N GLU A 55 7.57 13.81 -7.81
CA GLU A 55 6.84 14.82 -8.60
C GLU A 55 5.43 15.07 -8.05
N ILE A 56 4.72 14.02 -7.65
CA ILE A 56 3.40 14.12 -7.04
C ILE A 56 3.46 14.88 -5.71
N LEU A 57 4.41 14.54 -4.84
CA LEU A 57 4.56 15.19 -3.54
C LEU A 57 4.97 16.66 -3.69
N ASP A 58 5.93 16.94 -4.55
CA ASP A 58 6.40 18.30 -4.84
C ASP A 58 5.27 19.18 -5.42
N PHE A 59 4.50 18.65 -6.38
CA PHE A 59 3.37 19.36 -6.97
C PHE A 59 2.31 19.75 -5.93
N ASN A 60 2.13 18.91 -4.91
CA ASN A 60 1.18 19.17 -3.83
C ASN A 60 1.81 19.90 -2.63
N ASN A 61 3.06 20.38 -2.73
CA ASN A 61 3.80 21.02 -1.65
C ASN A 61 3.90 20.16 -0.38
N ILE A 62 4.04 18.85 -0.55
CA ILE A 62 4.21 17.90 0.54
C ILE A 62 5.71 17.60 0.69
N HIS A 63 6.28 18.06 1.80
CA HIS A 63 7.66 17.77 2.14
C HIS A 63 7.76 16.43 2.86
N PHE A 64 8.84 15.71 2.60
CA PHE A 64 9.15 14.45 3.27
C PHE A 64 10.66 14.31 3.46
N ASP A 65 11.06 13.62 4.50
CA ASP A 65 12.47 13.39 4.84
C ASP A 65 12.97 12.06 4.28
N VAL A 66 12.16 11.00 4.40
CA VAL A 66 12.54 9.67 3.95
C VAL A 66 11.34 8.85 3.51
N VAL A 67 11.53 8.05 2.46
CA VAL A 67 10.59 6.99 2.08
C VAL A 67 11.07 5.68 2.70
N TYR A 68 10.21 5.04 3.49
CA TYR A 68 10.53 3.79 4.20
C TYR A 68 10.22 2.54 3.41
N ARG A 69 9.21 2.59 2.55
CA ARG A 69 8.74 1.45 1.77
C ARG A 69 8.06 1.91 0.50
N MET A 70 8.28 1.18 -0.59
CA MET A 70 7.53 1.34 -1.84
C MET A 70 7.24 -0.03 -2.46
N ASN A 71 6.00 -0.24 -2.84
CA ASN A 71 5.58 -1.48 -3.50
C ASN A 71 4.63 -1.19 -4.67
N LEU A 72 4.67 -2.07 -5.68
CA LEU A 72 3.58 -2.23 -6.65
C LEU A 72 2.78 -3.46 -6.25
N ASN A 73 1.51 -3.29 -5.98
CA ASN A 73 0.64 -4.38 -5.56
C ASN A 73 -0.40 -4.69 -6.64
N LEU A 74 -0.54 -5.95 -6.98
CA LEU A 74 -1.58 -6.49 -7.84
C LEU A 74 -2.53 -7.35 -7.02
N THR A 75 -3.80 -6.97 -6.98
CA THR A 75 -4.87 -7.77 -6.37
C THR A 75 -5.81 -8.25 -7.48
N LEU A 76 -6.08 -9.53 -7.48
CA LEU A 76 -7.08 -10.17 -8.32
C LEU A 76 -8.39 -10.35 -7.54
N HIS A 77 -9.47 -10.68 -8.25
CA HIS A 77 -10.73 -11.02 -7.59
C HIS A 77 -10.54 -12.16 -6.57
N SER A 78 -11.17 -12.01 -5.43
CA SER A 78 -11.18 -12.99 -4.34
C SER A 78 -12.61 -13.23 -3.84
N SER A 79 -12.88 -14.45 -3.35
CA SER A 79 -14.11 -14.75 -2.62
C SER A 79 -14.18 -14.00 -1.26
N ILE A 80 -13.03 -13.57 -0.75
CA ILE A 80 -12.93 -12.70 0.43
C ILE A 80 -13.14 -11.27 -0.04
N LYS A 81 -14.22 -10.65 0.40
CA LYS A 81 -14.62 -9.33 -0.08
C LYS A 81 -13.80 -8.18 0.46
N GLU A 82 -13.31 -8.28 1.67
CA GLU A 82 -12.50 -7.27 2.33
C GLU A 82 -11.29 -7.94 3.00
N SER A 83 -10.10 -7.37 2.85
CA SER A 83 -8.90 -7.84 3.57
C SER A 83 -8.94 -7.43 5.02
N THR A 84 -8.06 -8.01 5.83
CA THR A 84 -7.94 -7.66 7.25
C THR A 84 -7.43 -6.22 7.43
N PRO A 85 -8.06 -5.39 8.29
CA PRO A 85 -7.53 -4.09 8.65
C PRO A 85 -6.14 -4.19 9.28
N HIS A 86 -5.22 -3.35 8.85
CA HIS A 86 -3.82 -3.36 9.30
C HIS A 86 -3.20 -1.96 9.32
N LEU A 87 -2.02 -1.89 9.92
CA LEU A 87 -1.09 -0.77 9.83
C LEU A 87 0.15 -1.23 9.06
N ASP A 88 0.72 -0.37 8.22
CA ASP A 88 1.90 -0.73 7.44
C ASP A 88 3.19 -0.77 8.26
N LEU A 89 3.36 0.21 9.15
CA LEU A 89 4.57 0.38 9.98
C LEU A 89 4.19 0.74 11.42
N PRO A 90 5.01 0.34 12.41
CA PRO A 90 4.75 0.62 13.83
C PRO A 90 5.28 1.99 14.26
N LEU A 91 5.36 2.97 13.37
CA LEU A 91 5.85 4.33 13.63
C LEU A 91 4.96 5.36 12.94
N THR A 92 5.07 6.63 13.35
CA THR A 92 4.32 7.72 12.71
C THR A 92 4.85 7.93 11.28
N HIS A 93 3.95 7.85 10.31
CA HIS A 93 4.27 8.00 8.89
C HIS A 93 3.02 8.42 8.11
N LYS A 94 3.21 8.75 6.84
CA LYS A 94 2.13 8.93 5.85
C LYS A 94 2.10 7.73 4.92
N VAL A 95 0.90 7.38 4.48
CA VAL A 95 0.66 6.39 3.42
C VAL A 95 0.12 7.13 2.21
N ILE A 96 0.70 6.88 1.05
CA ILE A 96 0.16 7.30 -0.25
C ILE A 96 -0.12 6.07 -1.10
N ILE A 97 -1.29 6.04 -1.73
CA ILE A 97 -1.69 4.99 -2.68
C ILE A 97 -2.05 5.66 -3.99
N ILE A 98 -1.39 5.25 -5.06
CA ILE A 98 -1.61 5.71 -6.42
C ILE A 98 -2.22 4.55 -7.21
N TYR A 99 -3.37 4.76 -7.81
CA TYR A 99 -4.08 3.77 -8.61
C TYR A 99 -3.54 3.76 -10.03
N LEU A 100 -3.02 2.61 -10.48
CA LEU A 100 -2.31 2.45 -11.76
C LEU A 100 -3.12 1.68 -12.80
N SER A 101 -4.35 1.35 -12.51
CA SER A 101 -5.25 0.65 -13.43
C SER A 101 -6.71 1.02 -13.15
N SER A 102 -7.53 0.95 -14.18
CA SER A 102 -8.98 1.02 -14.05
C SER A 102 -9.54 -0.33 -13.60
N PHE A 103 -10.47 -0.32 -12.66
CA PHE A 103 -11.19 -1.49 -12.16
C PHE A 103 -12.50 -1.07 -11.48
N GLU A 104 -13.44 -2.00 -11.37
CA GLU A 104 -14.65 -1.81 -10.58
C GLU A 104 -14.49 -2.42 -9.18
N GLU A 105 -15.17 -1.86 -8.19
CA GLU A 105 -15.03 -2.23 -6.76
C GLU A 105 -13.60 -1.98 -6.28
N GLY A 106 -12.97 -2.88 -5.52
CA GLY A 106 -11.54 -2.80 -5.17
C GLY A 106 -11.10 -1.54 -4.42
N LYS A 107 -12.00 -0.85 -3.72
CA LYS A 107 -11.69 0.38 -2.98
C LYS A 107 -10.70 0.15 -1.86
N THR A 108 -9.90 1.16 -1.56
CA THR A 108 -9.21 1.23 -0.28
C THR A 108 -10.15 1.82 0.76
N ILE A 109 -10.18 1.21 1.92
CA ILE A 109 -10.98 1.65 3.07
C ILE A 109 -10.03 2.07 4.18
N VAL A 110 -10.18 3.29 4.66
CA VAL A 110 -9.43 3.83 5.80
C VAL A 110 -10.41 4.02 6.95
N LEU A 111 -10.03 3.58 8.15
CA LEU A 111 -10.82 3.78 9.37
C LEU A 111 -10.37 5.07 10.04
N ASP A 112 -11.30 6.01 10.26
CA ASP A 112 -10.99 7.19 11.05
C ASP A 112 -10.82 6.84 12.54
N LYS A 113 -10.47 7.83 13.37
CA LYS A 113 -10.26 7.65 14.82
C LYS A 113 -11.52 7.19 15.58
N ASN A 114 -12.69 7.25 14.94
CA ASN A 114 -13.97 6.76 15.48
C ASN A 114 -14.40 5.43 14.84
N ASN A 115 -13.49 4.76 14.10
CA ASN A 115 -13.75 3.55 13.30
C ASN A 115 -14.80 3.74 12.19
N LYS A 116 -15.03 4.97 11.73
CA LYS A 116 -15.89 5.23 10.58
C LYS A 116 -15.09 4.93 9.30
N LYS A 117 -15.73 4.19 8.40
CA LYS A 117 -15.14 3.84 7.09
C LYS A 117 -15.13 5.04 6.15
N MET A 118 -13.95 5.34 5.61
CA MET A 118 -13.74 6.28 4.50
C MET A 118 -13.32 5.47 3.28
N TYR A 119 -13.91 5.73 2.13
CA TYR A 119 -13.71 4.95 0.91
C TYR A 119 -12.99 5.79 -0.15
N SER A 120 -12.01 5.21 -0.84
CA SER A 120 -11.43 5.81 -2.04
C SER A 120 -12.41 5.75 -3.22
N GLU A 121 -12.22 6.60 -4.22
CA GLU A 121 -12.92 6.46 -5.50
C GLU A 121 -12.41 5.28 -6.33
N ALA A 122 -11.13 4.93 -6.17
CA ALA A 122 -10.49 3.78 -6.81
C ALA A 122 -10.53 3.81 -8.35
N LYS A 123 -10.21 4.96 -8.92
CA LYS A 123 -10.06 5.16 -10.37
C LYS A 123 -8.58 5.21 -10.73
N GLU A 124 -8.24 4.83 -11.96
CA GLU A 124 -6.91 5.06 -12.52
C GLU A 124 -6.52 6.55 -12.41
N ASP A 125 -5.27 6.79 -12.06
CA ASP A 125 -4.68 8.09 -11.78
C ASP A 125 -5.19 8.80 -10.50
N ASP A 126 -6.14 8.21 -9.76
CA ASP A 126 -6.50 8.72 -8.44
C ASP A 126 -5.37 8.48 -7.44
N ILE A 127 -5.26 9.41 -6.51
CA ILE A 127 -4.29 9.35 -5.42
C ILE A 127 -5.02 9.57 -4.11
N ILE A 128 -4.75 8.72 -3.14
CA ILE A 128 -5.18 8.94 -1.76
C ILE A 128 -3.97 8.99 -0.83
N MET A 129 -4.06 9.84 0.16
CA MET A 129 -3.04 9.97 1.21
C MET A 129 -3.70 10.07 2.57
N PHE A 130 -3.13 9.38 3.57
CA PHE A 130 -3.64 9.39 4.94
C PHE A 130 -2.53 9.13 5.96
N ASP A 131 -2.84 9.38 7.23
CA ASP A 131 -1.93 9.11 8.34
C ASP A 131 -1.78 7.60 8.54
N GLY A 132 -0.54 7.12 8.63
CA GLY A 132 -0.23 5.70 8.74
C GLY A 132 -0.60 5.06 10.09
N ASP A 133 -1.08 5.86 11.07
CA ASP A 133 -1.70 5.39 12.30
C ASP A 133 -3.18 5.02 12.15
N LEU A 134 -3.76 5.27 10.97
CA LEU A 134 -5.11 4.86 10.64
C LEU A 134 -5.12 3.46 10.03
N ALA A 135 -5.87 2.56 10.64
CA ALA A 135 -6.05 1.22 10.10
C ALA A 135 -6.75 1.30 8.74
N HIS A 136 -6.23 0.52 7.80
CA HIS A 136 -6.75 0.49 6.45
C HIS A 136 -6.73 -0.92 5.86
N TYR A 137 -7.51 -1.11 4.81
CA TYR A 137 -7.64 -2.39 4.12
C TYR A 137 -8.24 -2.17 2.73
N GLN A 138 -8.34 -3.25 1.94
CA GLN A 138 -8.85 -3.18 0.57
C GLN A 138 -10.07 -4.07 0.37
N GLN A 139 -10.92 -3.69 -0.56
CA GLN A 139 -11.95 -4.56 -1.12
C GLN A 139 -11.38 -5.37 -2.28
N SER A 140 -11.98 -6.55 -2.51
CA SER A 140 -11.72 -7.32 -3.72
C SER A 140 -12.20 -6.54 -4.95
N PRO A 141 -11.40 -6.45 -6.02
CA PRO A 141 -11.91 -5.95 -7.29
C PRO A 141 -12.99 -6.90 -7.84
N LYS A 142 -13.77 -6.41 -8.78
CA LYS A 142 -14.76 -7.22 -9.51
C LYS A 142 -14.09 -8.40 -10.23
N ILE A 143 -14.86 -9.43 -10.52
CA ILE A 143 -14.37 -10.58 -11.29
C ILE A 143 -13.81 -10.11 -12.64
N ASP A 144 -12.68 -10.70 -13.06
CA ASP A 144 -11.90 -10.36 -14.25
C ASP A 144 -11.15 -9.03 -14.20
N ASP A 145 -11.35 -8.19 -13.18
CA ASP A 145 -10.60 -6.96 -12.98
C ASP A 145 -9.26 -7.21 -12.24
N LYS A 146 -8.35 -6.27 -12.45
CA LYS A 146 -7.02 -6.25 -11.84
C LYS A 146 -6.80 -4.91 -11.16
N ARG A 147 -6.71 -4.94 -9.85
CA ARG A 147 -6.37 -3.75 -9.07
C ARG A 147 -4.85 -3.64 -8.96
N VAL A 148 -4.27 -2.68 -9.66
CA VAL A 148 -2.85 -2.36 -9.58
C VAL A 148 -2.67 -1.02 -8.90
N VAL A 149 -1.87 -0.99 -7.83
CA VAL A 149 -1.57 0.24 -7.09
C VAL A 149 -0.08 0.34 -6.76
N MET A 150 0.42 1.56 -6.69
CA MET A 150 1.68 1.86 -6.04
C MET A 150 1.38 2.34 -4.61
N VAL A 151 2.05 1.76 -3.63
CA VAL A 151 1.95 2.14 -2.22
C VAL A 151 3.31 2.64 -1.76
N ALA A 152 3.36 3.80 -1.11
CA ALA A 152 4.56 4.29 -0.46
C ALA A 152 4.26 4.76 0.97
N ASN A 153 5.22 4.52 1.87
CA ASN A 153 5.20 4.96 3.25
C ASN A 153 6.38 5.91 3.48
N PHE A 154 6.13 7.11 4.02
CA PHE A 154 7.14 8.16 4.17
C PHE A 154 6.90 9.04 5.40
N ILE A 155 7.92 9.75 5.86
CA ILE A 155 7.87 10.78 6.90
C ILE A 155 8.53 12.07 6.41
#